data_8dd845a56ec1e960f17f6b71ce085112
#
_entry.id   8dd845a56ec1e960f17f6b71ce085112
#
_cell.length_a   1.000
_cell.length_b   1.000
_cell.length_c   1.000
_cell.angle_alpha   90.00
_cell.angle_beta   90.00
_cell.angle_gamma   90.00
#
_symmetry.space_group_name_H-M   'P 1'
#
loop_
_entity.id
_entity.type
_entity.pdbx_description
1 polymer ?
#
loop_
_entity_poly.entity_id
_entity_poly.type
_entity_poly.pdbx_seq_one_letter_code
_entity_poly.pdbx_strand_id
1 'polypeptide(L)'
;MDAAALQHYAIFRKLGLFPVENGTPRGAAQFLRAAREILSTPNSVLWLTPEGRFTDVRTRPAVFCPGLATLVARTGSCTLVPLAIEYTFWDERLPEILISCGEAIKLPDGHLHADAEWSAQLAAALAAAQDELAALSKLRDPALFTTILSGRVGVGAVYDAWKKLLALLSGRVYQGSHGSIRRL
;
A
#
# COMPACT_ATOMS: atom_id res chain seq x y z
N MET A 1 -12.14 -8.30 -1.33
CA MET A 1 -11.65 -9.01 -2.52
C MET A 1 -12.83 -9.59 -3.27
N ASP A 2 -12.77 -9.68 -4.61
CA ASP A 2 -13.84 -10.31 -5.39
C ASP A 2 -14.08 -11.76 -4.94
N ALA A 3 -15.36 -12.15 -4.79
CA ALA A 3 -15.75 -13.45 -4.24
C ALA A 3 -15.28 -14.62 -5.14
N ALA A 4 -15.31 -14.45 -6.47
CA ALA A 4 -14.86 -15.46 -7.42
C ALA A 4 -13.34 -15.69 -7.33
N ALA A 5 -12.57 -14.62 -7.20
CA ALA A 5 -11.12 -14.71 -7.04
C ALA A 5 -10.72 -15.40 -5.71
N LEU A 6 -11.50 -15.18 -4.64
CA LEU A 6 -11.21 -15.81 -3.35
C LEU A 6 -11.47 -17.31 -3.35
N GLN A 7 -12.40 -17.80 -4.19
CA GLN A 7 -12.67 -19.23 -4.33
C GLN A 7 -11.50 -19.98 -4.98
N HIS A 8 -10.79 -19.35 -5.92
CA HIS A 8 -9.64 -19.95 -6.59
C HIS A 8 -8.38 -20.05 -5.73
N TYR A 9 -8.22 -19.18 -4.74
CA TYR A 9 -6.97 -19.07 -3.96
C TYR A 9 -7.23 -19.14 -2.46
N ALA A 10 -7.31 -20.37 -1.94
CA ALA A 10 -7.54 -20.63 -0.50
C ALA A 10 -6.54 -19.92 0.44
N ILE A 11 -5.34 -19.61 -0.06
CA ILE A 11 -4.31 -18.91 0.71
C ILE A 11 -4.76 -17.50 1.14
N PHE A 12 -5.56 -16.81 0.34
CA PHE A 12 -6.04 -15.47 0.66
C PHE A 12 -6.96 -15.45 1.88
N ARG A 13 -7.73 -16.52 2.10
CA ARG A 13 -8.54 -16.65 3.31
C ARG A 13 -7.68 -16.77 4.56
N LYS A 14 -6.53 -17.46 4.47
CA LYS A 14 -5.57 -17.60 5.57
C LYS A 14 -4.86 -16.27 5.88
N LEU A 15 -4.75 -15.39 4.88
CA LEU A 15 -4.23 -14.03 5.03
C LEU A 15 -5.26 -13.02 5.56
N GLY A 16 -6.47 -13.48 5.92
CA GLY A 16 -7.51 -12.62 6.46
C GLY A 16 -8.34 -11.86 5.41
N LEU A 17 -8.21 -12.19 4.10
CA LEU A 17 -9.05 -11.57 3.08
C LEU A 17 -10.47 -12.15 3.14
N PHE A 18 -11.46 -11.28 3.12
CA PHE A 18 -12.87 -11.67 3.06
C PHE A 18 -13.49 -11.32 1.71
N PRO A 19 -14.47 -12.11 1.25
CA PRO A 19 -15.11 -11.90 -0.05
C PRO A 19 -16.07 -10.69 0.01
N VAL A 20 -16.11 -9.95 -1.10
CA VAL A 20 -17.10 -8.89 -1.32
C VAL A 20 -17.68 -9.09 -2.71
N GLU A 21 -18.99 -9.17 -2.79
CA GLU A 21 -19.72 -9.22 -4.06
C GLU A 21 -19.91 -7.79 -4.57
N ASN A 22 -19.04 -7.39 -5.49
CA ASN A 22 -19.02 -6.01 -6.00
C ASN A 22 -20.29 -5.70 -6.80
N GLY A 23 -20.76 -4.45 -6.67
CA GLY A 23 -21.87 -3.93 -7.47
C GLY A 23 -23.27 -4.40 -7.03
N THR A 24 -23.40 -5.12 -5.92
CA THR A 24 -24.69 -5.57 -5.40
C THR A 24 -25.00 -4.99 -4.01
N PRO A 25 -26.28 -4.69 -3.70
CA PRO A 25 -26.68 -4.27 -2.35
C PRO A 25 -26.34 -5.31 -1.27
N ARG A 26 -26.41 -6.59 -1.63
CA ARG A 26 -26.05 -7.70 -0.74
C ARG A 26 -24.56 -7.68 -0.41
N GLY A 27 -23.71 -7.48 -1.41
CA GLY A 27 -22.26 -7.36 -1.21
C GLY A 27 -21.88 -6.15 -0.36
N ALA A 28 -22.55 -5.01 -0.56
CA ALA A 28 -22.37 -3.83 0.28
C ALA A 28 -22.73 -4.11 1.74
N ALA A 29 -23.86 -4.79 1.99
CA ALA A 29 -24.27 -5.17 3.34
C ALA A 29 -23.30 -6.18 3.99
N GLN A 30 -22.79 -7.15 3.22
CA GLN A 30 -21.77 -8.10 3.69
C GLN A 30 -20.46 -7.39 4.06
N PHE A 31 -20.00 -6.48 3.20
CA PHE A 31 -18.83 -5.67 3.45
C PHE A 31 -18.95 -4.88 4.76
N LEU A 32 -20.03 -4.11 4.93
CA LEU A 32 -20.23 -3.31 6.13
C LEU A 32 -20.30 -4.15 7.40
N ARG A 33 -20.93 -5.33 7.34
CA ARG A 33 -21.02 -6.25 8.48
C ARG A 33 -19.63 -6.77 8.86
N ALA A 34 -18.88 -7.33 7.89
CA ALA A 34 -17.56 -7.88 8.14
C ALA A 34 -16.57 -6.80 8.61
N ALA A 35 -16.59 -5.62 7.98
CA ALA A 35 -15.73 -4.51 8.36
C ALA A 35 -16.02 -4.04 9.80
N ARG A 36 -17.28 -3.92 10.19
CA ARG A 36 -17.66 -3.54 11.57
C ARG A 36 -17.28 -4.60 12.59
N GLU A 37 -17.46 -5.88 12.27
CA GLU A 37 -17.03 -6.98 13.13
C GLU A 37 -15.52 -6.95 13.38
N ILE A 38 -14.72 -6.75 12.33
CA ILE A 38 -13.27 -6.60 12.44
C ILE A 38 -12.92 -5.39 13.33
N LEU A 39 -13.49 -4.22 13.02
CA LEU A 39 -13.18 -2.97 13.73
C LEU A 39 -13.72 -2.92 15.17
N SER A 40 -14.66 -3.77 15.53
CA SER A 40 -15.10 -3.93 16.92
C SER A 40 -14.13 -4.74 17.77
N THR A 41 -13.17 -5.41 17.15
CA THR A 41 -12.13 -6.18 17.87
C THR A 41 -10.98 -5.26 18.26
N PRO A 42 -10.58 -5.18 19.52
CA PRO A 42 -9.45 -4.36 19.96
C PRO A 42 -8.15 -4.70 19.19
N ASN A 43 -7.39 -3.67 18.82
CA ASN A 43 -6.11 -3.78 18.11
C ASN A 43 -6.23 -4.45 16.72
N SER A 44 -7.41 -4.45 16.13
CA SER A 44 -7.60 -4.91 14.76
C SER A 44 -7.20 -3.83 13.74
N VAL A 45 -6.80 -4.28 12.56
CA VAL A 45 -6.54 -3.41 11.40
C VAL A 45 -7.36 -3.92 10.22
N LEU A 46 -8.06 -3.00 9.57
CA LEU A 46 -8.78 -3.26 8.34
C LEU A 46 -8.08 -2.56 7.17
N TRP A 47 -7.57 -3.34 6.24
CA TRP A 47 -6.93 -2.84 5.03
C TRP A 47 -7.92 -2.81 3.88
N LEU A 48 -8.09 -1.65 3.24
CA LEU A 48 -9.05 -1.46 2.16
C LEU A 48 -8.41 -0.83 0.92
N THR A 49 -8.88 -1.26 -0.25
CA THR A 49 -8.64 -0.62 -1.54
C THR A 49 -9.92 0.14 -1.94
N PRO A 50 -10.00 1.45 -1.65
CA PRO A 50 -11.29 2.16 -1.62
C PRO A 50 -11.91 2.38 -3.00
N GLU A 51 -11.13 2.37 -4.08
CA GLU A 51 -11.66 2.54 -5.43
C GLU A 51 -12.41 1.31 -5.96
N GLY A 52 -12.12 0.11 -5.41
CA GLY A 52 -12.74 -1.15 -5.83
C GLY A 52 -12.44 -1.57 -7.27
N ARG A 53 -11.53 -0.89 -7.94
CA ARG A 53 -11.08 -1.13 -9.31
C ARG A 53 -9.61 -0.77 -9.47
N PHE A 54 -8.98 -1.26 -10.54
CA PHE A 54 -7.64 -0.82 -10.91
C PHE A 54 -7.73 0.55 -11.58
N THR A 55 -7.00 1.51 -11.04
CA THR A 55 -6.94 2.89 -11.54
C THR A 55 -5.46 3.30 -11.60
N ASP A 56 -5.09 4.13 -12.58
CA ASP A 56 -3.76 4.71 -12.62
C ASP A 56 -3.55 5.60 -11.39
N VAL A 57 -2.44 5.41 -10.69
CA VAL A 57 -2.11 6.12 -9.44
C VAL A 57 -2.07 7.65 -9.59
N ARG A 58 -1.97 8.15 -10.81
CA ARG A 58 -1.96 9.60 -11.14
C ARG A 58 -3.35 10.17 -11.40
N THR A 59 -4.37 9.32 -11.49
CA THR A 59 -5.75 9.79 -11.72
C THR A 59 -6.24 10.57 -10.50
N ARG A 60 -6.69 11.79 -10.71
CA ARG A 60 -7.22 12.70 -9.67
C ARG A 60 -8.55 13.31 -10.12
N PRO A 61 -9.51 13.48 -9.19
CA PRO A 61 -9.54 12.95 -7.84
C PRO A 61 -9.76 11.43 -7.82
N ALA A 62 -9.33 10.76 -6.74
CA ALA A 62 -9.66 9.36 -6.53
C ALA A 62 -11.18 9.21 -6.29
N VAL A 63 -11.80 8.25 -6.96
CA VAL A 63 -13.25 7.99 -6.84
C VAL A 63 -13.45 6.73 -6.01
N PHE A 64 -13.93 6.88 -4.80
CA PHE A 64 -14.14 5.77 -3.86
C PHE A 64 -15.51 5.13 -4.03
N CYS A 65 -15.57 3.83 -3.74
CA CYS A 65 -16.83 3.13 -3.56
C CYS A 65 -17.61 3.73 -2.38
N PRO A 66 -18.91 3.94 -2.48
CA PRO A 66 -19.73 4.55 -1.42
C PRO A 66 -19.66 3.82 -0.07
N GLY A 67 -19.37 2.51 -0.09
CA GLY A 67 -19.24 1.70 1.11
C GLY A 67 -18.18 2.17 2.11
N LEU A 68 -17.10 2.83 1.66
CA LEU A 68 -16.09 3.37 2.58
C LEU A 68 -16.65 4.53 3.41
N ALA A 69 -17.27 5.52 2.79
CA ALA A 69 -17.84 6.66 3.49
C ALA A 69 -18.94 6.22 4.47
N THR A 70 -19.82 5.30 4.03
CA THR A 70 -20.85 4.71 4.89
C THR A 70 -20.24 3.93 6.07
N LEU A 71 -19.14 3.21 5.87
CA LEU A 71 -18.45 2.51 6.95
C LEU A 71 -17.91 3.53 7.96
N VAL A 72 -17.19 4.55 7.49
CA VAL A 72 -16.60 5.59 8.33
C VAL A 72 -17.67 6.32 9.14
N ALA A 73 -18.77 6.74 8.49
CA ALA A 73 -19.89 7.44 9.16
C ALA A 73 -20.58 6.60 10.23
N ARG A 74 -20.45 5.28 10.21
CA ARG A 74 -21.12 4.33 11.12
C ARG A 74 -20.17 3.56 12.04
N THR A 75 -18.88 3.81 11.93
CA THR A 75 -17.86 3.20 12.81
C THR A 75 -17.68 4.10 14.04
N GLY A 76 -17.50 3.52 15.21
CA GLY A 76 -17.13 4.27 16.40
C GLY A 76 -15.70 4.80 16.31
N SER A 77 -15.08 5.07 17.46
CA SER A 77 -13.70 5.57 17.52
C SER A 77 -12.73 4.67 16.75
N CYS A 78 -12.08 5.22 15.75
CA CYS A 78 -11.02 4.55 15.02
C CYS A 78 -10.02 5.57 14.42
N THR A 79 -8.91 5.06 13.90
CA THR A 79 -7.93 5.88 13.19
C THR A 79 -7.85 5.42 11.74
N LEU A 80 -8.02 6.34 10.81
CA LEU A 80 -7.84 6.12 9.39
C LEU A 80 -6.46 6.59 8.97
N VAL A 81 -5.72 5.76 8.25
CA VAL A 81 -4.39 6.10 7.74
C VAL A 81 -4.41 5.94 6.23
N PRO A 82 -4.32 7.03 5.46
CA PRO A 82 -4.12 6.95 4.02
C PRO A 82 -2.78 6.27 3.74
N LEU A 83 -2.76 5.31 2.81
CA LEU A 83 -1.55 4.59 2.44
C LEU A 83 -1.33 4.71 0.95
N ALA A 84 -0.20 5.28 0.56
CA ALA A 84 0.27 5.35 -0.81
C ALA A 84 1.29 4.24 -1.08
N ILE A 85 1.16 3.58 -2.24
CA ILE A 85 2.09 2.55 -2.69
C ILE A 85 2.50 2.88 -4.13
N GLU A 86 3.80 2.89 -4.39
CA GLU A 86 4.34 3.10 -5.73
C GLU A 86 5.35 1.99 -6.07
N TYR A 87 5.30 1.52 -7.31
CA TYR A 87 6.27 0.59 -7.86
C TYR A 87 7.18 1.34 -8.82
N THR A 88 8.46 1.39 -8.53
CA THR A 88 9.44 2.13 -9.32
C THR A 88 10.65 1.26 -9.67
N PHE A 89 11.32 1.61 -10.76
CA PHE A 89 12.59 1.01 -11.16
C PHE A 89 13.65 2.11 -11.13
N TRP A 90 14.47 2.14 -10.09
CA TRP A 90 15.54 3.10 -9.99
C TRP A 90 16.80 2.59 -10.69
N ASP A 91 17.52 1.70 -10.03
CA ASP A 91 18.81 1.20 -10.53
C ASP A 91 18.82 -0.32 -10.69
N GLU A 92 17.85 -1.01 -10.12
CA GLU A 92 17.78 -2.46 -10.11
C GLU A 92 16.81 -3.00 -11.17
N ARG A 93 17.02 -4.26 -11.57
CA ARG A 93 16.15 -4.96 -12.52
C ARG A 93 14.76 -5.25 -11.95
N LEU A 94 14.67 -5.43 -10.64
CA LEU A 94 13.41 -5.66 -9.94
C LEU A 94 12.85 -4.33 -9.46
N PRO A 95 11.52 -4.18 -9.42
CA PRO A 95 10.93 -2.96 -8.92
C PRO A 95 11.17 -2.79 -7.43
N GLU A 96 11.38 -1.58 -7.02
CA GLU A 96 11.29 -1.16 -5.63
C GLU A 96 9.84 -0.85 -5.30
N ILE A 97 9.40 -1.23 -4.11
CA ILE A 97 8.07 -0.95 -3.61
C ILE A 97 8.21 0.13 -2.55
N LEU A 98 7.75 1.32 -2.88
CA LEU A 98 7.75 2.47 -1.98
C LEU A 98 6.40 2.57 -1.32
N ILE A 99 6.39 2.80 -0.01
CA ILE A 99 5.17 2.92 0.80
C ILE A 99 5.29 4.18 1.65
N SER A 100 4.26 5.02 1.62
CA SER A 100 4.13 6.17 2.51
C SER A 100 2.77 6.16 3.20
N CYS A 101 2.78 6.47 4.50
CA CYS A 101 1.59 6.70 5.29
C CYS A 101 1.33 8.20 5.36
N GLY A 102 0.18 8.65 4.90
CA GLY A 102 -0.25 10.04 5.06
C GLY A 102 -0.68 10.35 6.50
N GLU A 103 -1.12 11.57 6.73
CA GLU A 103 -1.58 12.03 8.03
C GLU A 103 -2.76 11.19 8.54
N ALA A 104 -2.66 10.75 9.79
CA ALA A 104 -3.67 9.92 10.43
C ALA A 104 -4.90 10.74 10.82
N ILE A 105 -6.08 10.32 10.39
CA ILE A 105 -7.37 10.93 10.70
C ILE A 105 -8.00 10.17 11.87
N LYS A 106 -8.09 10.81 13.02
CA LYS A 106 -8.74 10.22 14.21
C LYS A 106 -10.23 10.52 14.20
N LEU A 107 -11.04 9.48 14.27
CA LEU A 107 -12.48 9.58 14.42
C LEU A 107 -12.85 9.44 15.90
N PRO A 108 -13.43 10.48 16.53
CA PRO A 108 -13.95 10.38 17.88
C PRO A 108 -15.27 9.58 17.89
N ASP A 109 -15.64 9.06 19.05
CA ASP A 109 -16.95 8.43 19.23
C ASP A 109 -18.07 9.45 18.97
N GLY A 110 -19.13 9.00 18.29
CA GLY A 110 -20.30 9.83 18.01
C GLY A 110 -20.10 10.88 16.93
N HIS A 111 -19.04 10.81 16.11
CA HIS A 111 -18.90 11.68 14.96
C HIS A 111 -20.07 11.48 13.99
N LEU A 112 -20.67 12.58 13.57
CA LEU A 112 -21.79 12.61 12.63
C LEU A 112 -21.39 13.53 11.47
N HIS A 113 -20.94 12.93 10.37
CA HIS A 113 -20.71 13.64 9.12
C HIS A 113 -21.46 12.96 7.98
N ALA A 114 -21.83 13.73 6.98
CA ALA A 114 -22.44 13.17 5.78
C ALA A 114 -21.45 12.29 5.01
N ASP A 115 -21.91 11.20 4.41
CA ASP A 115 -21.10 10.28 3.62
C ASP A 115 -20.30 10.99 2.51
N ALA A 116 -20.87 12.06 1.93
CA ALA A 116 -20.22 12.85 0.89
C ALA A 116 -18.99 13.64 1.41
N GLU A 117 -19.08 14.20 2.62
CA GLU A 117 -17.97 14.93 3.25
C GLU A 117 -16.80 13.99 3.53
N TRP A 118 -17.09 12.80 4.06
CA TRP A 118 -16.07 11.77 4.27
C TRP A 118 -15.41 11.33 2.97
N SER A 119 -16.17 11.12 1.90
CA SER A 119 -15.61 10.75 0.60
C SER A 119 -14.64 11.80 0.09
N ALA A 120 -14.96 13.09 0.17
CA ALA A 120 -14.10 14.17 -0.27
C ALA A 120 -12.82 14.27 0.61
N GLN A 121 -12.99 14.23 1.92
CA GLN A 121 -11.86 14.32 2.87
C GLN A 121 -10.88 13.17 2.69
N LEU A 122 -11.37 11.94 2.59
CA LEU A 122 -10.53 10.75 2.41
C LEU A 122 -9.82 10.74 1.05
N ALA A 123 -10.52 11.20 -0.01
CA ALA A 123 -9.91 11.32 -1.34
C ALA A 123 -8.78 12.36 -1.34
N ALA A 124 -8.98 13.50 -0.67
CA ALA A 124 -7.95 14.53 -0.54
C ALA A 124 -6.75 14.02 0.28
N ALA A 125 -6.99 13.33 1.39
CA ALA A 125 -5.93 12.78 2.23
C ALA A 125 -5.10 11.70 1.50
N LEU A 126 -5.75 10.82 0.72
CA LEU A 126 -5.05 9.84 -0.09
C LEU A 126 -4.25 10.52 -1.21
N ALA A 127 -4.82 11.51 -1.88
CA ALA A 127 -4.12 12.27 -2.92
C ALA A 127 -2.86 12.95 -2.38
N ALA A 128 -2.95 13.57 -1.20
CA ALA A 128 -1.80 14.19 -0.54
C ALA A 128 -0.69 13.18 -0.26
N ALA A 129 -1.02 12.00 0.29
CA ALA A 129 -0.05 10.94 0.54
C ALA A 129 0.60 10.41 -0.74
N GLN A 130 -0.18 10.27 -1.82
CA GLN A 130 0.32 9.84 -3.13
C GLN A 130 1.24 10.88 -3.77
N ASP A 131 0.90 12.16 -3.68
CA ASP A 131 1.70 13.25 -4.24
C ASP A 131 3.02 13.44 -3.48
N GLU A 132 3.00 13.29 -2.15
CA GLU A 132 4.21 13.25 -1.33
C GLU A 132 5.11 12.08 -1.72
N LEU A 133 4.56 10.86 -1.81
CA LEU A 133 5.32 9.68 -2.21
C LEU A 133 5.92 9.86 -3.61
N ALA A 134 5.15 10.38 -4.56
CA ALA A 134 5.63 10.65 -5.92
C ALA A 134 6.75 11.70 -5.95
N ALA A 135 6.69 12.70 -5.08
CA ALA A 135 7.77 13.69 -4.94
C ALA A 135 9.06 13.04 -4.42
N LEU A 136 8.97 12.21 -3.37
CA LEU A 136 10.11 11.47 -2.81
C LEU A 136 10.67 10.46 -3.82
N SER A 137 9.81 9.73 -4.52
CA SER A 137 10.19 8.74 -5.54
C SER A 137 11.04 9.35 -6.66
N LYS A 138 10.71 10.58 -7.10
CA LYS A 138 11.47 11.31 -8.13
C LYS A 138 12.88 11.65 -7.73
N LEU A 139 13.17 11.79 -6.45
CA LEU A 139 14.51 12.10 -5.94
C LEU A 139 15.46 10.90 -6.08
N ARG A 140 14.95 9.69 -6.22
CA ARG A 140 15.71 8.45 -6.39
C ARG A 140 16.78 8.27 -5.30
N ASP A 141 16.46 8.70 -4.09
CA ASP A 141 17.36 8.60 -2.94
C ASP A 141 16.85 7.58 -1.92
N PRO A 142 17.47 6.39 -1.85
CA PRO A 142 17.08 5.36 -0.88
C PRO A 142 17.23 5.80 0.58
N ALA A 143 18.06 6.81 0.87
CA ALA A 143 18.27 7.31 2.23
C ALA A 143 17.03 8.00 2.81
N LEU A 144 16.08 8.41 1.95
CA LEU A 144 14.79 8.98 2.36
C LEU A 144 13.79 7.93 2.84
N PHE A 145 14.11 6.64 2.67
CA PHE A 145 13.21 5.54 2.99
C PHE A 145 13.84 4.59 4.01
N THR A 146 13.02 4.05 4.90
CA THR A 146 13.43 2.96 5.78
C THR A 146 13.22 1.63 5.07
N THR A 147 14.28 0.87 4.85
CA THR A 147 14.20 -0.45 4.22
C THR A 147 13.58 -1.45 5.19
N ILE A 148 12.38 -1.94 4.87
CA ILE A 148 11.67 -2.95 5.66
C ILE A 148 12.05 -4.36 5.19
N LEU A 149 12.17 -4.55 3.87
CA LEU A 149 12.50 -5.84 3.26
C LEU A 149 13.45 -5.60 2.09
N SER A 150 14.57 -6.30 2.07
CA SER A 150 15.46 -6.30 0.92
C SER A 150 15.42 -7.64 0.20
N GLY A 151 15.23 -7.58 -1.12
CA GLY A 151 15.33 -8.73 -2.00
C GLY A 151 16.77 -9.12 -2.30
N ARG A 152 16.98 -10.21 -3.02
CA ARG A 152 18.29 -10.53 -3.60
C ARG A 152 18.57 -9.58 -4.74
N VAL A 153 19.63 -8.79 -4.58
CA VAL A 153 20.17 -7.91 -5.62
C VAL A 153 21.11 -8.74 -6.50
N GLY A 154 20.97 -8.65 -7.81
CA GLY A 154 21.93 -9.23 -8.75
C GLY A 154 21.40 -10.32 -9.67
N VAL A 155 22.11 -10.53 -10.77
CA VAL A 155 21.83 -11.55 -11.80
C VAL A 155 22.32 -12.91 -11.33
N GLY A 156 21.59 -13.55 -10.43
CA GLY A 156 21.82 -14.91 -9.97
C GLY A 156 23.04 -15.09 -9.05
N ALA A 157 22.91 -16.01 -8.11
CA ALA A 157 23.96 -16.35 -7.13
C ALA A 157 25.32 -16.69 -7.78
N VAL A 158 25.31 -17.22 -9.01
CA VAL A 158 26.51 -17.57 -9.77
C VAL A 158 27.30 -16.36 -10.22
N TYR A 159 26.62 -15.32 -10.71
CA TYR A 159 27.28 -14.08 -11.15
C TYR A 159 27.86 -13.30 -9.97
N ASP A 160 27.13 -13.25 -8.85
CA ASP A 160 27.61 -12.59 -7.64
C ASP A 160 28.80 -13.36 -7.01
N ALA A 161 28.77 -14.71 -7.04
CA ALA A 161 29.87 -15.54 -6.63
C ALA A 161 31.10 -15.30 -7.52
N TRP A 162 30.91 -15.20 -8.85
CA TRP A 162 31.97 -14.92 -9.81
C TRP A 162 32.59 -13.51 -9.58
N LYS A 163 31.76 -12.49 -9.38
CA LYS A 163 32.24 -11.14 -9.05
C LYS A 163 32.99 -11.08 -7.72
N LYS A 164 32.51 -11.79 -6.70
CA LYS A 164 33.20 -11.91 -5.42
C LYS A 164 34.58 -12.57 -5.59
N LEU A 165 34.65 -13.63 -6.38
CA LEU A 165 35.91 -14.33 -6.67
C LEU A 165 36.91 -13.41 -7.41
N LEU A 166 36.44 -12.69 -8.43
CA LEU A 166 37.25 -11.73 -9.18
C LEU A 166 37.71 -10.55 -8.29
N ALA A 167 36.86 -10.05 -7.40
CA ALA A 167 37.22 -8.99 -6.45
C ALA A 167 38.29 -9.48 -5.46
N LEU A 168 38.18 -10.72 -4.98
CA LEU A 168 39.16 -11.34 -4.10
C LEU A 168 40.53 -11.50 -4.79
N LEU A 169 40.53 -11.94 -6.05
CA LEU A 169 41.75 -12.12 -6.85
C LEU A 169 42.39 -10.80 -7.25
N SER A 170 41.60 -9.72 -7.36
CA SER A 170 42.09 -8.37 -7.75
C SER A 170 42.36 -7.46 -6.56
N GLY A 171 42.22 -7.92 -5.31
CA GLY A 171 42.44 -7.13 -4.09
C GLY A 171 41.45 -5.98 -3.92
N ARG A 172 40.27 -6.03 -4.59
CA ARG A 172 39.23 -5.02 -4.51
C ARG A 172 38.08 -5.47 -3.60
N VAL A 173 37.54 -4.52 -2.83
CA VAL A 173 36.35 -4.79 -2.00
C VAL A 173 35.14 -4.92 -2.91
N TYR A 174 34.44 -6.07 -2.85
CA TYR A 174 33.18 -6.27 -3.56
C TYR A 174 32.07 -5.43 -2.92
N GLN A 175 31.49 -4.51 -3.67
CA GLN A 175 30.26 -3.79 -3.30
C GLN A 175 29.09 -4.43 -4.05
N GLY A 176 28.22 -5.12 -3.34
CA GLY A 176 27.08 -5.88 -3.90
C GLY A 176 25.85 -5.05 -4.27
N SER A 177 25.89 -3.73 -4.08
CA SER A 177 24.81 -2.82 -4.46
C SER A 177 25.34 -1.79 -5.48
N HIS A 178 24.62 -1.60 -6.57
CA HIS A 178 24.84 -0.52 -7.51
C HIS A 178 24.19 0.78 -6.99
N GLY A 179 24.60 1.26 -5.85
CA GLY A 179 23.99 2.44 -5.26
C GLY A 179 25.00 3.33 -4.53
N SER A 180 25.88 3.94 -5.27
CA SER A 180 26.38 5.28 -4.94
C SER A 180 27.21 5.82 -6.11
N ILE A 181 26.55 6.42 -7.07
CA ILE A 181 27.24 7.40 -7.93
C ILE A 181 27.53 8.58 -7.01
N ARG A 182 28.74 8.64 -6.44
CA ARG A 182 29.28 9.89 -5.93
C ARG A 182 29.29 10.88 -7.09
N ARG A 183 28.42 11.87 -7.04
CA ARG A 183 28.57 13.07 -7.87
C ARG A 183 29.84 13.77 -7.41
N LEU A 184 30.75 13.94 -8.34
CA LEU A 184 31.85 14.94 -8.25
C LEU A 184 31.23 16.33 -8.31
#